data_b32b3bf60a7b69e5159f05f5f35f28b9
#
_entry.id   b32b3bf60a7b69e5159f05f5f35f28b9
#
_cell.length_a   1.000
_cell.length_b   1.000
_cell.length_c   1.000
_cell.angle_alpha   90.00
_cell.angle_beta   90.00
_cell.angle_gamma   90.00
#
_symmetry.space_group_name_H-M   'P 1'
#
loop_
_entity.id
_entity.type
_entity.pdbx_description
1 polymer ?
#
loop_
_entity_poly.entity_id
_entity_poly.type
_entity_poly.pdbx_seq_one_letter_code
_entity_poly.pdbx_strand_id
1 'polypeptide(L)'
;MDVALATVLDIGMSMLAPFLISLLLMRRQIFTVLAAYQKTFLLVLMIGIAAVCLFLALVRWKFRDKLHAYFEKYRRLLRKKTLGQLALAFLLYLLQSVLCVGLYALPLLGVVSVPAEKIPQFLGAYLFSWIVGFITPGSPGGIGIREAVMMLICGTFLDTPSIVLYAVMMRLASTCADVVAFGIGAGYQRIQQKKAR
;
A
#
# COMPACT_ATOMS: atom_id res chain seq x y z
N MET A 1 -24.44 1.19 -6.55
CA MET A 1 -23.06 1.64 -6.81
C MET A 1 -22.50 0.68 -7.85
N ASP A 2 -21.90 1.17 -8.93
CA ASP A 2 -21.33 0.28 -9.93
C ASP A 2 -20.21 -0.53 -9.28
N VAL A 3 -20.21 -1.85 -9.47
CA VAL A 3 -19.23 -2.79 -8.84
C VAL A 3 -17.79 -2.34 -9.14
N ALA A 4 -17.54 -1.93 -10.39
CA ALA A 4 -16.24 -1.44 -10.80
C ALA A 4 -15.75 -0.23 -9.98
N LEU A 5 -16.62 0.73 -9.68
CA LEU A 5 -16.26 1.89 -8.87
C LEU A 5 -16.00 1.50 -7.41
N ALA A 6 -16.81 0.58 -6.86
CA ALA A 6 -16.59 0.07 -5.52
C ALA A 6 -15.21 -0.58 -5.40
N THR A 7 -14.85 -1.43 -6.38
CA THR A 7 -13.56 -2.10 -6.43
C THR A 7 -12.39 -1.11 -6.54
N VAL A 8 -12.50 -0.07 -7.38
CA VAL A 8 -11.45 0.96 -7.52
C VAL A 8 -11.27 1.74 -6.22
N LEU A 9 -12.36 2.11 -5.54
CA LEU A 9 -12.29 2.80 -4.25
C LEU A 9 -11.69 1.90 -3.16
N ASP A 10 -12.05 0.62 -3.15
CA ASP A 10 -11.54 -0.37 -2.21
C ASP A 10 -10.04 -0.56 -2.36
N ILE A 11 -9.56 -0.82 -3.59
CA ILE A 11 -8.13 -0.92 -3.90
C ILE A 11 -7.41 0.38 -3.56
N GLY A 12 -7.98 1.54 -3.90
CA GLY A 12 -7.39 2.84 -3.59
C GLY A 12 -7.21 3.04 -2.08
N MET A 13 -8.21 2.73 -1.28
CA MET A 13 -8.15 2.86 0.19
C MET A 13 -7.20 1.82 0.82
N SER A 14 -7.21 0.59 0.33
CA SER A 14 -6.31 -0.48 0.80
C SER A 14 -4.83 -0.19 0.52
N MET A 15 -4.51 0.60 -0.52
CA MET A 15 -3.14 1.05 -0.80
C MET A 15 -2.79 2.35 -0.06
N LEU A 16 -3.75 3.28 0.07
CA LEU A 16 -3.51 4.57 0.71
C LEU A 16 -3.21 4.44 2.20
N ALA A 17 -3.88 3.54 2.91
CA ALA A 17 -3.68 3.35 4.34
C ALA A 17 -2.24 2.90 4.69
N PRO A 18 -1.68 1.82 4.13
CA PRO A 18 -0.31 1.42 4.40
C PRO A 18 0.71 2.44 3.85
N PHE A 19 0.39 3.18 2.78
CA PHE A 19 1.23 4.25 2.26
C PHE A 19 1.40 5.37 3.29
N LEU A 20 0.32 5.85 3.90
CA LEU A 20 0.37 6.89 4.92
C LEU A 20 1.14 6.44 6.16
N ILE A 21 0.96 5.18 6.59
CA ILE A 21 1.71 4.63 7.72
C ILE A 21 3.19 4.49 7.38
N SER A 22 3.53 4.05 6.17
CA SER A 22 4.92 4.00 5.69
C SER A 22 5.58 5.38 5.75
N LEU A 23 4.91 6.42 5.23
CA LEU A 23 5.42 7.80 5.29
C LEU A 23 5.60 8.28 6.74
N LEU A 24 4.68 7.95 7.63
CA LEU A 24 4.77 8.31 9.04
C LEU A 24 5.97 7.64 9.72
N LEU A 25 6.19 6.35 9.48
CA LEU A 25 7.32 5.61 10.03
C LEU A 25 8.67 6.07 9.48
N MET A 26 8.71 6.45 8.19
CA MET A 26 9.93 6.92 7.52
C MET A 26 10.11 8.44 7.60
N ARG A 27 9.28 9.17 8.35
CA ARG A 27 9.27 10.65 8.37
C ARG A 27 10.66 11.28 8.53
N ARG A 28 11.48 10.76 9.45
CA ARG A 28 12.84 11.30 9.70
C ARG A 28 13.73 11.20 8.46
N GLN A 29 13.70 10.06 7.78
CA GLN A 29 14.48 9.85 6.56
C GLN A 29 13.96 10.73 5.41
N ILE A 30 12.64 10.84 5.27
CA ILE A 30 12.02 11.70 4.26
C ILE A 30 12.46 13.14 4.47
N PHE A 31 12.42 13.66 5.70
CA PHE A 31 12.87 15.02 6.01
C PHE A 31 14.36 15.23 5.72
N THR A 32 15.25 14.27 6.04
CA THR A 32 16.66 14.36 5.70
C THR A 32 16.92 14.37 4.21
N VAL A 33 16.25 13.53 3.45
CA VAL A 33 16.36 13.48 1.98
C VAL A 33 15.78 14.75 1.35
N LEU A 34 14.62 15.22 1.82
CA LEU A 34 14.05 16.48 1.34
C LEU A 34 14.97 17.67 1.61
N ALA A 35 15.57 17.74 2.79
CA ALA A 35 16.50 18.80 3.14
C ALA A 35 17.77 18.77 2.28
N ALA A 36 18.31 17.55 2.02
CA ALA A 36 19.50 17.37 1.20
C ALA A 36 19.27 17.69 -0.30
N TYR A 37 18.10 17.37 -0.83
CA TYR A 37 17.76 17.47 -2.25
C TYR A 37 16.64 18.45 -2.54
N GLN A 38 16.46 19.49 -1.71
CA GLN A 38 15.35 20.43 -1.77
C GLN A 38 15.10 21.02 -3.16
N LYS A 39 16.15 21.45 -3.86
CA LYS A 39 16.02 22.03 -5.22
C LYS A 39 15.56 21.01 -6.25
N THR A 40 16.14 19.81 -6.23
CA THR A 40 15.80 18.72 -7.17
C THR A 40 14.38 18.21 -6.90
N PHE A 41 14.00 18.08 -5.62
CA PHE A 41 12.66 17.68 -5.22
C PHE A 41 11.59 18.67 -5.69
N LEU A 42 11.81 19.98 -5.48
CA LEU A 42 10.91 21.04 -5.96
C LEU A 42 10.77 21.01 -7.49
N LEU A 43 11.86 20.79 -8.21
CA LEU A 43 11.85 20.72 -9.68
C LEU A 43 11.03 19.50 -10.16
N VAL A 44 11.27 18.31 -9.58
CA VAL A 44 10.52 17.09 -9.90
C VAL A 44 9.04 17.23 -9.54
N LEU A 45 8.74 17.84 -8.38
CA LEU A 45 7.38 18.12 -7.96
C LEU A 45 6.66 19.08 -8.93
N MET A 46 7.32 20.15 -9.33
CA MET A 46 6.77 21.10 -10.32
C MET A 46 6.50 20.43 -11.67
N ILE A 47 7.44 19.62 -12.17
CA ILE A 47 7.26 18.86 -13.42
C ILE A 47 6.10 17.86 -13.27
N GLY A 48 6.01 17.15 -12.14
CA GLY A 48 4.92 16.23 -11.85
C GLY A 48 3.55 16.92 -11.82
N ILE A 49 3.45 18.05 -11.14
CA ILE A 49 2.22 18.86 -11.10
C ILE A 49 1.87 19.37 -12.49
N ALA A 50 2.84 19.89 -13.24
CA ALA A 50 2.63 20.37 -14.61
C ALA A 50 2.15 19.25 -15.54
N ALA A 51 2.74 18.05 -15.45
CA ALA A 51 2.31 16.88 -16.21
C ALA A 51 0.88 16.44 -15.86
N VAL A 52 0.53 16.41 -14.56
CA VAL A 52 -0.83 16.10 -14.12
C VAL A 52 -1.83 17.17 -14.57
N CYS A 53 -1.49 18.44 -14.46
CA CYS A 53 -2.35 19.55 -14.95
C CYS A 53 -2.55 19.47 -16.45
N LEU A 54 -1.49 19.19 -17.22
CA LEU A 54 -1.57 19.02 -18.66
C LEU A 54 -2.44 17.81 -19.03
N PHE A 55 -2.25 16.68 -18.36
CA PHE A 55 -3.06 15.49 -18.55
C PHE A 55 -4.55 15.76 -18.24
N LEU A 56 -4.84 16.40 -17.12
CA LEU A 56 -6.21 16.78 -16.76
C LEU A 56 -6.81 17.78 -17.76
N ALA A 57 -6.03 18.74 -18.26
CA ALA A 57 -6.46 19.68 -19.27
C ALA A 57 -6.80 18.98 -20.60
N LEU A 58 -5.96 18.03 -21.02
CA LEU A 58 -6.18 17.23 -22.25
C LEU A 58 -7.41 16.31 -22.11
N VAL A 59 -7.57 15.67 -20.97
CA VAL A 59 -8.75 14.83 -20.66
C VAL A 59 -10.01 15.69 -20.65
N ARG A 60 -9.96 16.87 -20.00
CA ARG A 60 -11.07 17.80 -19.95
C ARG A 60 -11.43 18.36 -21.33
N TRP A 61 -10.44 18.63 -22.19
CA TRP A 61 -10.68 19.12 -23.53
C TRP A 61 -11.31 18.04 -24.43
N LYS A 62 -10.78 16.80 -24.38
CA LYS A 62 -11.23 15.70 -25.25
C LYS A 62 -12.54 15.03 -24.79
N PHE A 63 -12.87 15.07 -23.50
CA PHE A 63 -13.99 14.34 -22.91
C PHE A 63 -14.98 15.22 -22.15
N ARG A 64 -15.07 16.50 -22.47
CA ARG A 64 -15.86 17.50 -21.75
C ARG A 64 -17.31 17.08 -21.51
N ASP A 65 -18.00 16.54 -22.54
CA ASP A 65 -19.41 16.17 -22.46
C ASP A 65 -19.64 14.86 -21.65
N LYS A 66 -18.68 13.94 -21.75
CA LYS A 66 -18.73 12.70 -20.96
C LYS A 66 -18.39 12.94 -19.50
N LEU A 67 -17.48 13.87 -19.20
CA LEU A 67 -17.12 14.20 -17.81
C LEU A 67 -18.29 14.79 -17.03
N HIS A 68 -19.12 15.63 -17.64
CA HIS A 68 -20.32 16.19 -16.97
C HIS A 68 -21.29 15.10 -16.55
N ALA A 69 -21.59 14.15 -17.44
CA ALA A 69 -22.45 13.01 -17.13
C ALA A 69 -21.87 12.10 -16.02
N TYR A 70 -20.55 11.89 -16.04
CA TYR A 70 -19.85 11.16 -14.98
C TYR A 70 -19.89 11.94 -13.65
N PHE A 71 -19.65 13.25 -13.65
CA PHE A 71 -19.65 14.08 -12.44
C PHE A 71 -21.02 14.11 -11.75
N GLU A 72 -22.11 14.19 -12.50
CA GLU A 72 -23.46 14.10 -11.93
C GLU A 72 -23.77 12.71 -11.35
N LYS A 73 -23.31 11.65 -12.02
CA LYS A 73 -23.43 10.28 -11.52
C LYS A 73 -22.67 10.09 -10.20
N TYR A 74 -21.49 10.67 -10.08
CA TYR A 74 -20.63 10.56 -8.90
C TYR A 74 -20.99 11.52 -7.77
N ARG A 75 -21.68 12.63 -8.05
CA ARG A 75 -22.20 13.54 -7.03
C ARG A 75 -23.15 12.83 -6.04
N ARG A 76 -23.80 11.76 -6.47
CA ARG A 76 -24.63 10.92 -5.58
C ARG A 76 -23.80 10.13 -4.57
N LEU A 77 -22.52 9.87 -4.83
CA LEU A 77 -21.59 9.20 -3.91
C LEU A 77 -21.16 10.12 -2.76
N LEU A 78 -21.26 11.44 -2.93
CA LEU A 78 -20.97 12.44 -1.89
C LEU A 78 -22.09 12.59 -0.87
N ARG A 79 -23.08 11.71 -0.85
CA ARG A 79 -24.07 11.68 0.23
C ARG A 79 -23.39 11.39 1.57
N LYS A 80 -23.76 12.12 2.61
CA LYS A 80 -23.19 12.00 3.97
C LYS A 80 -23.11 10.55 4.47
N LYS A 81 -24.11 9.72 4.14
CA LYS A 81 -24.12 8.29 4.50
C LYS A 81 -23.01 7.48 3.81
N THR A 82 -22.75 7.71 2.53
CA THR A 82 -21.69 7.03 1.77
C THR A 82 -20.31 7.49 2.23
N LEU A 83 -20.12 8.79 2.50
CA LEU A 83 -18.89 9.32 3.08
C LEU A 83 -18.58 8.70 4.45
N GLY A 84 -19.60 8.53 5.31
CA GLY A 84 -19.41 7.86 6.59
C GLY A 84 -18.97 6.39 6.44
N GLN A 85 -19.53 5.66 5.48
CA GLN A 85 -19.12 4.28 5.18
C GLN A 85 -17.69 4.21 4.62
N LEU A 86 -17.31 5.13 3.74
CA LEU A 86 -15.95 5.23 3.20
C LEU A 86 -14.94 5.58 4.30
N ALA A 87 -15.28 6.52 5.18
CA ALA A 87 -14.44 6.87 6.32
C ALA A 87 -14.24 5.69 7.28
N LEU A 88 -15.31 4.93 7.57
CA LEU A 88 -15.22 3.73 8.40
C LEU A 88 -14.35 2.66 7.74
N ALA A 89 -14.55 2.40 6.44
CA ALA A 89 -13.72 1.46 5.69
C ALA A 89 -12.24 1.87 5.73
N PHE A 90 -11.94 3.14 5.51
CA PHE A 90 -10.58 3.67 5.57
C PHE A 90 -9.95 3.52 6.96
N LEU A 91 -10.71 3.78 8.04
CA LEU A 91 -10.26 3.54 9.41
C LEU A 91 -9.95 2.06 9.67
N LEU A 92 -10.75 1.15 9.14
CA LEU A 92 -10.48 -0.29 9.22
C LEU A 92 -9.19 -0.68 8.49
N TYR A 93 -8.94 -0.10 7.29
CA TYR A 93 -7.67 -0.32 6.59
C TYR A 93 -6.47 0.27 7.33
N LEU A 94 -6.62 1.42 7.98
CA LEU A 94 -5.58 1.99 8.85
C LEU A 94 -5.30 1.05 10.03
N LEU A 95 -6.33 0.59 10.73
CA LEU A 95 -6.20 -0.36 11.84
C LEU A 95 -5.51 -1.65 11.39
N GLN A 96 -5.95 -2.23 10.27
CA GLN A 96 -5.32 -3.41 9.67
C GLN A 96 -3.84 -3.16 9.38
N SER A 97 -3.49 -2.00 8.79
CA SER A 97 -2.09 -1.68 8.47
C SER A 97 -1.23 -1.53 9.72
N VAL A 98 -1.76 -0.95 10.80
CA VAL A 98 -1.06 -0.87 12.11
C VAL A 98 -0.82 -2.26 12.69
N LEU A 99 -1.84 -3.14 12.66
CA LEU A 99 -1.69 -4.52 13.12
C LEU A 99 -0.64 -5.29 12.28
N CYS A 100 -0.64 -5.10 10.97
CA CYS A 100 0.38 -5.66 10.09
C CYS A 100 1.78 -5.19 10.44
N VAL A 101 1.98 -3.91 10.76
CA VAL A 101 3.28 -3.39 11.23
C VAL A 101 3.73 -4.11 12.50
N GLY A 102 2.83 -4.34 13.44
CA GLY A 102 3.12 -5.12 14.65
C GLY A 102 3.59 -6.54 14.33
N LEU A 103 2.90 -7.23 13.42
CA LEU A 103 3.28 -8.57 12.97
C LEU A 103 4.63 -8.56 12.22
N TYR A 104 4.89 -7.54 11.40
CA TYR A 104 6.16 -7.38 10.68
C TYR A 104 7.34 -7.10 11.61
N ALA A 105 7.10 -6.62 12.82
CA ALA A 105 8.13 -6.44 13.83
C ALA A 105 8.57 -7.76 14.50
N LEU A 106 7.77 -8.82 14.46
CA LEU A 106 8.08 -10.08 15.15
C LEU A 106 9.42 -10.72 14.73
N PRO A 107 9.79 -10.81 13.43
CA PRO A 107 11.08 -11.37 13.03
C PRO A 107 12.29 -10.57 13.53
N LEU A 108 12.09 -9.29 13.87
CA LEU A 108 13.16 -8.44 14.41
C LEU A 108 13.51 -8.80 15.85
N LEU A 109 12.68 -9.58 16.55
CA LEU A 109 12.94 -10.01 17.92
C LEU A 109 13.99 -11.13 18.02
N GLY A 110 14.31 -11.83 16.93
CA GLY A 110 15.23 -12.96 17.03
C GLY A 110 15.93 -13.39 15.75
N VAL A 111 15.54 -12.88 14.59
CA VAL A 111 16.08 -13.36 13.30
C VAL A 111 16.91 -12.30 12.58
N VAL A 112 16.45 -11.04 12.58
CA VAL A 112 17.14 -9.94 11.91
C VAL A 112 17.37 -8.82 12.91
N SER A 113 18.64 -8.58 13.22
CA SER A 113 19.04 -7.53 14.17
C SER A 113 19.06 -6.17 13.49
N VAL A 114 18.09 -5.33 13.78
CA VAL A 114 18.00 -3.94 13.32
C VAL A 114 18.25 -3.01 14.50
N PRO A 115 19.09 -1.96 14.37
CA PRO A 115 19.24 -0.96 15.42
C PRO A 115 17.89 -0.38 15.84
N ALA A 116 17.63 -0.28 17.13
CA ALA A 116 16.33 0.13 17.67
C ALA A 116 15.81 1.45 17.08
N GLU A 117 16.72 2.42 16.87
CA GLU A 117 16.39 3.71 16.25
C GLU A 117 15.95 3.59 14.78
N LYS A 118 16.32 2.51 14.09
CA LYS A 118 16.05 2.24 12.68
C LYS A 118 14.85 1.32 12.46
N ILE A 119 14.31 0.72 13.50
CA ILE A 119 13.13 -0.17 13.39
C ILE A 119 11.95 0.51 12.70
N PRO A 120 11.52 1.73 13.04
CA PRO A 120 10.41 2.37 12.35
C PRO A 120 10.71 2.59 10.86
N GLN A 121 11.94 3.02 10.53
CA GLN A 121 12.38 3.20 9.15
C GLN A 121 12.33 1.88 8.37
N PHE A 122 12.80 0.78 8.96
CA PHE A 122 12.81 -0.55 8.36
C PHE A 122 11.40 -1.06 8.08
N LEU A 123 10.50 -0.96 9.06
CA LEU A 123 9.10 -1.36 8.91
C LEU A 123 8.36 -0.49 7.88
N GLY A 124 8.62 0.81 7.88
CA GLY A 124 8.10 1.73 6.87
C GLY A 124 8.60 1.39 5.46
N ALA A 125 9.89 1.07 5.31
CA ALA A 125 10.49 0.64 4.05
C ALA A 125 9.86 -0.66 3.55
N TYR A 126 9.59 -1.62 4.44
CA TYR A 126 8.92 -2.86 4.08
C TYR A 126 7.49 -2.62 3.57
N LEU A 127 6.69 -1.81 4.27
CA LEU A 127 5.35 -1.43 3.79
C LEU A 127 5.41 -0.74 2.43
N PHE A 128 6.34 0.19 2.26
CA PHE A 128 6.53 0.89 1.00
C PHE A 128 6.93 -0.07 -0.12
N SER A 129 7.86 -0.98 0.13
CA SER A 129 8.29 -1.99 -0.82
C SER A 129 7.14 -2.90 -1.26
N TRP A 130 6.21 -3.21 -0.35
CA TRP A 130 5.02 -4.00 -0.64
C TRP A 130 4.10 -3.27 -1.63
N ILE A 131 3.87 -1.97 -1.43
CA ILE A 131 3.05 -1.13 -2.30
C ILE A 131 3.68 -1.04 -3.70
N VAL A 132 4.99 -0.74 -3.77
CA VAL A 132 5.72 -0.65 -5.04
C VAL A 132 5.68 -1.99 -5.78
N GLY A 133 5.91 -3.09 -5.07
CA GLY A 133 5.84 -4.44 -5.65
C GLY A 133 4.44 -4.83 -6.15
N PHE A 134 3.37 -4.30 -5.52
CA PHE A 134 2.00 -4.52 -5.96
C PHE A 134 1.66 -3.73 -7.22
N ILE A 135 2.12 -2.47 -7.31
CA ILE A 135 1.81 -1.57 -8.44
C ILE A 135 2.65 -1.93 -9.68
N THR A 136 3.83 -2.56 -9.50
CA THR A 136 4.74 -2.83 -10.62
C THR A 136 4.21 -3.98 -11.49
N PRO A 137 3.83 -3.74 -12.75
CA PRO A 137 3.37 -4.79 -13.64
C PRO A 137 4.54 -5.71 -14.05
N GLY A 138 4.25 -6.99 -14.25
CA GLY A 138 5.23 -7.98 -14.74
C GLY A 138 6.06 -8.67 -13.65
N SER A 139 5.94 -8.27 -12.39
CA SER A 139 6.59 -8.94 -11.27
C SER A 139 5.54 -9.72 -10.43
N PRO A 140 5.40 -11.04 -10.61
CA PRO A 140 4.41 -11.81 -9.87
C PRO A 140 4.68 -11.73 -8.37
N GLY A 141 3.74 -11.15 -7.61
CA GLY A 141 3.88 -10.93 -6.17
C GLY A 141 4.98 -9.93 -5.77
N GLY A 142 5.51 -9.13 -6.71
CA GLY A 142 6.58 -8.16 -6.46
C GLY A 142 7.96 -8.80 -6.20
N ILE A 143 8.23 -10.00 -6.77
CA ILE A 143 9.53 -10.70 -6.61
C ILE A 143 10.65 -9.85 -7.22
N GLY A 144 11.73 -9.65 -6.46
CA GLY A 144 12.85 -8.80 -6.83
C GLY A 144 12.64 -7.32 -6.54
N ILE A 145 11.43 -6.79 -6.77
CA ILE A 145 11.12 -5.36 -6.57
C ILE A 145 11.12 -5.00 -5.08
N ARG A 146 10.49 -5.83 -4.25
CA ARG A 146 10.43 -5.56 -2.80
C ARG A 146 11.83 -5.57 -2.18
N GLU A 147 12.64 -6.56 -2.55
CA GLU A 147 14.02 -6.68 -2.10
C GLU A 147 14.86 -5.49 -2.58
N ALA A 148 14.72 -5.09 -3.85
CA ALA A 148 15.43 -3.94 -4.41
C ALA A 148 15.08 -2.63 -3.68
N VAL A 149 13.79 -2.39 -3.42
CA VAL A 149 13.32 -1.21 -2.67
C VAL A 149 13.84 -1.24 -1.23
N MET A 150 13.80 -2.41 -0.57
CA MET A 150 14.34 -2.57 0.78
C MET A 150 15.85 -2.32 0.82
N MET A 151 16.61 -2.87 -0.13
CA MET A 151 18.05 -2.64 -0.25
C MET A 151 18.37 -1.16 -0.47
N LEU A 152 17.62 -0.48 -1.31
CA LEU A 152 17.80 0.95 -1.58
C LEU A 152 17.60 1.80 -0.32
N ILE A 153 16.60 1.46 0.52
CA ILE A 153 16.25 2.27 1.70
C ILE A 153 17.05 1.85 2.93
N CYS A 154 17.26 0.56 3.12
CA CYS A 154 17.85 0.00 4.36
C CYS A 154 19.32 -0.41 4.20
N GLY A 155 19.86 -0.47 2.99
CA GLY A 155 21.25 -0.89 2.73
C GLY A 155 22.32 0.01 3.33
N THR A 156 21.95 1.18 3.87
CA THR A 156 22.85 2.07 4.59
C THR A 156 23.13 1.62 6.05
N PHE A 157 22.28 0.75 6.62
CA PHE A 157 22.38 0.31 8.01
C PHE A 157 22.16 -1.20 8.21
N LEU A 158 21.83 -1.92 7.15
CA LEU A 158 21.62 -3.37 7.18
C LEU A 158 22.26 -4.02 5.96
N ASP A 159 22.85 -5.19 6.16
CA ASP A 159 23.45 -5.98 5.10
C ASP A 159 22.41 -6.64 4.17
N THR A 160 22.79 -6.85 2.92
CA THR A 160 21.94 -7.43 1.90
C THR A 160 21.35 -8.81 2.27
N PRO A 161 22.13 -9.76 2.83
CA PRO A 161 21.60 -11.05 3.25
C PRO A 161 20.48 -10.96 4.27
N SER A 162 20.59 -10.08 5.28
CA SER A 162 19.55 -9.86 6.29
C SER A 162 18.28 -9.28 5.69
N ILE A 163 18.40 -8.33 4.76
CA ILE A 163 17.25 -7.75 4.04
C ILE A 163 16.51 -8.82 3.24
N VAL A 164 17.25 -9.62 2.47
CA VAL A 164 16.67 -10.70 1.64
C VAL A 164 16.05 -11.77 2.52
N LEU A 165 16.73 -12.19 3.60
CA LEU A 165 16.20 -13.17 4.55
C LEU A 165 14.86 -12.71 5.12
N TYR A 166 14.77 -11.45 5.58
CA TYR A 166 13.53 -10.88 6.09
C TYR A 166 12.42 -10.89 5.02
N ALA A 167 12.71 -10.43 3.80
CA ALA A 167 11.73 -10.38 2.73
C ALA A 167 11.19 -11.77 2.37
N VAL A 168 12.08 -12.77 2.30
CA VAL A 168 11.69 -14.18 2.03
C VAL A 168 10.86 -14.76 3.17
N MET A 169 11.26 -14.54 4.43
CA MET A 169 10.49 -14.99 5.59
C MET A 169 9.08 -14.42 5.60
N MET A 170 8.93 -13.12 5.33
CA MET A 170 7.64 -12.47 5.30
C MET A 170 6.75 -12.98 4.16
N ARG A 171 7.34 -13.38 3.03
CA ARG A 171 6.60 -14.02 1.93
C ARG A 171 6.12 -15.41 2.31
N LEU A 172 6.99 -16.21 2.91
CA LEU A 172 6.60 -17.54 3.39
C LEU A 172 5.46 -17.42 4.40
N ALA A 173 5.57 -16.50 5.35
CA ALA A 173 4.52 -16.25 6.33
C ALA A 173 3.18 -15.83 5.67
N SER A 174 3.20 -14.90 4.71
CA SER A 174 1.99 -14.48 4.00
C SER A 174 1.38 -15.62 3.19
N THR A 175 2.20 -16.39 2.46
CA THR A 175 1.73 -17.55 1.68
C THR A 175 1.11 -18.62 2.59
N CYS A 176 1.72 -18.92 3.73
CA CYS A 176 1.15 -19.82 4.72
C CYS A 176 -0.19 -19.31 5.26
N ALA A 177 -0.28 -18.00 5.55
CA ALA A 177 -1.53 -17.38 5.99
C ALA A 177 -2.64 -17.49 4.94
N ASP A 178 -2.32 -17.27 3.67
CA ASP A 178 -3.27 -17.40 2.55
C ASP A 178 -3.78 -18.85 2.41
N VAL A 179 -2.89 -19.84 2.51
CA VAL A 179 -3.27 -21.27 2.48
C VAL A 179 -4.19 -21.64 3.64
N VAL A 180 -3.88 -21.16 4.85
CA VAL A 180 -4.71 -21.39 6.04
C VAL A 180 -6.08 -20.73 5.87
N ALA A 181 -6.11 -19.46 5.43
CA ALA A 181 -7.36 -18.72 5.20
C ALA A 181 -8.24 -19.43 4.14
N PHE A 182 -7.63 -19.89 3.06
CA PHE A 182 -8.33 -20.67 2.03
C PHE A 182 -8.89 -21.99 2.60
N GLY A 183 -8.12 -22.72 3.39
CA GLY A 183 -8.54 -23.98 4.03
C GLY A 183 -9.74 -23.76 4.96
N ILE A 184 -9.72 -22.71 5.78
CA ILE A 184 -10.83 -22.33 6.67
C ILE A 184 -12.07 -21.97 5.85
N GLY A 185 -11.91 -21.13 4.82
CA GLY A 185 -13.01 -20.72 3.93
C GLY A 185 -13.67 -21.91 3.22
N ALA A 186 -12.89 -22.81 2.66
CA ALA A 186 -13.37 -24.02 2.00
C ALA A 186 -14.10 -24.96 2.97
N GLY A 187 -13.56 -25.11 4.20
CA GLY A 187 -14.20 -25.88 5.27
C GLY A 187 -15.57 -25.31 5.66
N TYR A 188 -15.64 -23.99 5.84
CA TYR A 188 -16.89 -23.30 6.16
C TYR A 188 -17.95 -23.46 5.07
N GLN A 189 -17.58 -23.32 3.80
CA GLN A 189 -18.51 -23.53 2.68
C GLN A 189 -19.07 -24.97 2.64
N ARG A 190 -18.25 -25.98 2.90
CA ARG A 190 -18.71 -27.40 2.96
C ARG A 190 -19.72 -27.62 4.09
N ILE A 191 -19.53 -26.98 5.25
CA ILE A 191 -20.47 -27.07 6.37
C ILE A 191 -21.80 -26.42 6.02
N GLN A 192 -21.79 -25.25 5.38
CA GLN A 192 -22.99 -24.54 4.93
C GLN A 192 -23.77 -25.35 3.90
N GLN A 193 -23.10 -25.95 2.93
CA GLN A 193 -23.75 -26.82 1.91
C GLN A 193 -24.39 -28.07 2.53
N LYS A 194 -23.78 -28.67 3.58
CA LYS A 194 -24.38 -29.79 4.30
C LYS A 194 -25.62 -29.42 5.10
N LYS A 195 -25.71 -28.17 5.61
CA LYS A 195 -26.89 -27.69 6.33
C LYS A 195 -28.07 -27.28 5.42
N ALA A 196 -27.78 -27.04 4.14
CA ALA A 196 -28.79 -26.65 3.14
C ALA A 196 -29.38 -27.86 2.38
N ARG A 197 -28.86 -29.06 2.60
CA ARG A 197 -29.40 -30.35 2.15
C ARG A 197 -30.14 -31.04 3.26
#